data_8f7c9dc5fb743ec9955190ba48e1cee0
#
_entry.id   8f7c9dc5fb743ec9955190ba48e1cee0
#
_cell.length_a   1.000
_cell.length_b   1.000
_cell.length_c   1.000
_cell.angle_alpha   90.00
_cell.angle_beta   90.00
_cell.angle_gamma   90.00
#
_symmetry.space_group_name_H-M   'P 1'
#
loop_
_entity.id
_entity.type
_entity.pdbx_description
1 polymer ?
#
loop_
_entity_poly.entity_id
_entity_poly.type
_entity_poly.pdbx_seq_one_letter_code
_entity_poly.pdbx_strand_id
1 'polypeptide(L)'
;MNNPIQKWHDVVKLRDYNTLTEIIHDDAIFYSAVVYTPQKGKDITLKYLIAASEVFNSSSFKYDKEMIGENSASLEFSLTIDDTDINGIDLITWNNDGLITEFKVFIRPLQGVNLIHKMMQGMLESFKNVS
;
A
#
# COMPACT_ATOMS: atom_id res chain seq x y z
N MET A 1 4.99 9.19 20.89
CA MET A 1 4.19 8.06 20.40
C MET A 1 4.75 7.53 19.10
N ASN A 2 4.78 6.22 18.96
CA ASN A 2 5.34 5.57 17.78
C ASN A 2 4.34 5.59 16.63
N ASN A 3 4.54 6.50 15.69
CA ASN A 3 3.69 6.67 14.51
C ASN A 3 4.50 6.31 13.27
N PRO A 4 4.14 5.25 12.53
CA PRO A 4 4.93 4.79 11.38
C PRO A 4 4.71 5.59 10.10
N ILE A 5 3.87 6.61 10.11
CA ILE A 5 3.47 7.29 8.87
C ILE A 5 4.65 7.97 8.16
N GLN A 6 5.55 8.63 8.92
CA GLN A 6 6.73 9.24 8.29
C GLN A 6 7.62 8.18 7.62
N LYS A 7 7.80 7.04 8.31
CA LYS A 7 8.58 5.93 7.72
C LYS A 7 7.88 5.37 6.49
N TRP A 8 6.55 5.30 6.51
CA TRP A 8 5.78 4.87 5.34
C TRP A 8 6.01 5.83 4.17
N HIS A 9 5.99 7.15 4.41
CA HIS A 9 6.27 8.12 3.35
C HIS A 9 7.68 7.91 2.78
N ASP A 10 8.66 7.62 3.63
CA ASP A 10 10.03 7.36 3.17
C ASP A 10 10.09 6.08 2.32
N VAL A 11 9.34 5.04 2.70
CA VAL A 11 9.22 3.81 1.91
C VAL A 11 8.71 4.12 0.51
N VAL A 12 7.63 4.89 0.41
CA VAL A 12 7.02 5.24 -0.88
C VAL A 12 7.97 6.09 -1.72
N LYS A 13 8.58 7.09 -1.11
CA LYS A 13 9.44 8.05 -1.81
C LYS A 13 10.76 7.43 -2.27
N LEU A 14 11.38 6.62 -1.40
CA LEU A 14 12.72 6.09 -1.62
C LEU A 14 12.73 4.62 -2.03
N ARG A 15 11.56 3.98 -2.07
CA ARG A 15 11.43 2.53 -2.31
C ARG A 15 12.29 1.73 -1.32
N ASP A 16 12.26 2.17 -0.06
CA ASP A 16 13.07 1.60 1.02
C ASP A 16 12.34 0.40 1.64
N TYR A 17 12.51 -0.77 1.04
CA TYR A 17 11.81 -1.98 1.48
C TYR A 17 12.39 -2.57 2.77
N ASN A 18 13.61 -2.20 3.14
CA ASN A 18 14.17 -2.56 4.44
C ASN A 18 13.39 -1.88 5.57
N THR A 19 13.13 -0.59 5.44
CA THR A 19 12.30 0.14 6.40
C THR A 19 10.88 -0.42 6.41
N LEU A 20 10.32 -0.75 5.24
CA LEU A 20 8.99 -1.35 5.16
C LEU A 20 8.94 -2.64 6.00
N THR A 21 9.94 -3.50 5.85
CA THR A 21 10.01 -4.75 6.61
C THR A 21 10.02 -4.50 8.12
N GLU A 22 10.70 -3.43 8.56
CA GLU A 22 10.80 -3.08 9.97
C GLU A 22 9.49 -2.57 10.56
N ILE A 23 8.63 -1.91 9.78
CA ILE A 23 7.41 -1.29 10.29
C ILE A 23 6.16 -2.15 10.17
N ILE A 24 6.27 -3.36 9.62
CA ILE A 24 5.12 -4.28 9.46
C ILE A 24 5.12 -5.30 10.59
N HIS A 25 4.00 -5.42 11.28
CA HIS A 25 3.80 -6.39 12.35
C HIS A 25 3.77 -7.82 11.79
N ASP A 26 4.22 -8.81 12.58
CA ASP A 26 4.23 -10.21 12.16
C ASP A 26 2.84 -10.73 11.77
N ASP A 27 1.80 -10.24 12.43
CA ASP A 27 0.41 -10.65 12.18
C ASP A 27 -0.36 -9.62 11.34
N ALA A 28 0.34 -8.77 10.59
CA ALA A 28 -0.30 -7.74 9.78
C ALA A 28 -1.24 -8.35 8.74
N ILE A 29 -2.30 -7.60 8.42
CA ILE A 29 -3.29 -8.02 7.43
C ILE A 29 -3.35 -6.96 6.34
N PHE A 30 -3.28 -7.41 5.08
CA PHE A 30 -3.45 -6.55 3.93
C PHE A 30 -4.84 -6.76 3.32
N TYR A 31 -5.55 -5.66 3.09
CA TYR A 31 -6.87 -5.66 2.42
C TYR A 31 -6.72 -4.99 1.07
N SER A 32 -6.82 -5.79 0.02
CA SER A 32 -6.72 -5.32 -1.36
C SER A 32 -7.96 -4.54 -1.78
N ALA A 33 -7.80 -3.61 -2.71
CA ALA A 33 -8.92 -2.89 -3.32
C ALA A 33 -9.71 -3.76 -4.30
N VAL A 34 -9.16 -4.89 -4.73
CA VAL A 34 -9.76 -5.72 -5.79
C VAL A 34 -10.14 -7.13 -5.34
N VAL A 35 -9.54 -7.63 -4.25
CA VAL A 35 -9.83 -8.96 -3.71
C VAL A 35 -10.38 -8.81 -2.30
N TYR A 36 -11.58 -9.28 -2.07
CA TYR A 36 -12.23 -9.11 -0.77
C TYR A 36 -11.56 -9.90 0.36
N THR A 37 -11.02 -11.08 0.05
CA THR A 37 -10.40 -11.94 1.07
C THR A 37 -9.16 -11.28 1.67
N PRO A 38 -9.10 -11.11 3.00
CA PRO A 38 -7.91 -10.52 3.64
C PRO A 38 -6.67 -11.40 3.44
N GLN A 39 -5.53 -10.74 3.25
CA GLN A 39 -4.22 -11.41 3.13
C GLN A 39 -3.53 -11.32 4.49
N LYS A 40 -3.44 -12.44 5.20
CA LYS A 40 -3.00 -12.47 6.60
C LYS A 40 -1.55 -12.88 6.76
N GLY A 41 -0.80 -12.10 7.51
CA GLY A 41 0.59 -12.36 7.85
C GLY A 41 1.55 -11.36 7.24
N LYS A 42 2.73 -11.24 7.86
CA LYS A 42 3.75 -10.27 7.45
C LYS A 42 4.27 -10.54 6.04
N ASP A 43 4.59 -11.80 5.73
CA ASP A 43 5.22 -12.13 4.44
C ASP A 43 4.32 -11.77 3.27
N ILE A 44 3.03 -12.13 3.34
CA ILE A 44 2.10 -11.82 2.26
C ILE A 44 1.78 -10.32 2.21
N THR A 45 1.69 -9.68 3.37
CA THR A 45 1.48 -8.23 3.44
C THR A 45 2.63 -7.49 2.78
N LEU A 46 3.88 -7.85 3.09
CA LEU A 46 5.06 -7.27 2.46
C LEU A 46 5.03 -7.46 0.94
N LYS A 47 4.71 -8.66 0.49
CA LYS A 47 4.64 -8.97 -0.94
C LYS A 47 3.66 -8.04 -1.67
N TYR A 48 2.45 -7.87 -1.12
CA TYR A 48 1.45 -7.00 -1.71
C TYR A 48 1.86 -5.52 -1.67
N LEU A 49 2.45 -5.07 -0.56
CA LEU A 49 2.87 -3.68 -0.43
C LEU A 49 4.04 -3.35 -1.36
N ILE A 50 4.98 -4.26 -1.52
CA ILE A 50 6.09 -4.08 -2.47
C ILE A 50 5.55 -4.05 -3.90
N ALA A 51 4.65 -4.98 -4.25
CA ALA A 51 4.03 -5.00 -5.56
C ALA A 51 3.26 -3.70 -5.82
N ALA A 52 2.49 -3.22 -4.84
CA ALA A 52 1.75 -1.97 -4.96
C ALA A 52 2.70 -0.79 -5.12
N SER A 53 3.80 -0.76 -4.38
CA SER A 53 4.79 0.30 -4.49
C SER A 53 5.37 0.38 -5.91
N GLU A 54 5.62 -0.77 -6.53
CA GLU A 54 6.09 -0.81 -7.92
C GLU A 54 5.02 -0.34 -8.91
N VAL A 55 3.77 -0.81 -8.72
CA VAL A 55 2.64 -0.45 -9.59
C VAL A 55 2.34 1.06 -9.52
N PHE A 56 2.36 1.62 -8.31
CA PHE A 56 2.06 3.04 -8.09
C PHE A 56 3.28 3.95 -8.27
N ASN A 57 4.42 3.41 -8.64
CA ASN A 57 5.64 4.19 -8.88
C ASN A 57 5.51 4.97 -10.19
N SER A 58 4.90 6.13 -10.10
CA SER A 58 4.62 7.03 -11.21
C SER A 58 5.02 8.45 -10.81
N SER A 59 5.52 9.22 -11.78
CA SER A 59 5.87 10.62 -11.54
C SER A 59 4.65 11.47 -11.14
N SER A 60 3.45 10.99 -11.46
CA SER A 60 2.20 11.69 -11.11
C SER A 60 1.67 11.32 -9.73
N PHE A 61 2.21 10.27 -9.08
CA PHE A 61 1.73 9.84 -7.77
C PHE A 61 1.98 10.91 -6.71
N LYS A 62 0.93 11.21 -5.94
CA LYS A 62 1.05 12.12 -4.80
C LYS A 62 -0.01 11.80 -3.75
N TYR A 63 0.33 12.09 -2.49
CA TYR A 63 -0.64 12.10 -1.42
C TYR A 63 -1.25 13.50 -1.36
N ASP A 64 -2.59 13.58 -1.44
CA ASP A 64 -3.32 14.86 -1.49
C ASP A 64 -3.77 15.34 -0.13
N LYS A 65 -4.18 14.39 0.74
CA LYS A 65 -4.77 14.73 2.03
C LYS A 65 -4.50 13.61 3.02
N GLU A 66 -4.11 13.99 4.22
CA GLU A 66 -3.83 13.04 5.28
C GLU A 66 -4.64 13.38 6.52
N MET A 67 -5.23 12.36 7.14
CA MET A 67 -5.84 12.48 8.45
C MET A 67 -5.18 11.45 9.35
N ILE A 68 -4.48 11.92 10.37
CA ILE A 68 -3.70 11.06 11.26
C ILE A 68 -4.31 11.09 12.65
N GLY A 69 -4.74 9.92 13.11
CA GLY A 69 -5.25 9.73 14.45
C GLY A 69 -4.21 9.09 15.36
N GLU A 70 -4.68 8.59 16.51
CA GLU A 70 -3.81 8.02 17.53
C GLU A 70 -3.17 6.70 17.06
N ASN A 71 -3.96 5.81 16.47
CA ASN A 71 -3.50 4.49 16.03
C ASN A 71 -3.86 4.17 14.58
N SER A 72 -4.35 5.15 13.83
CA SER A 72 -4.70 4.95 12.43
C SER A 72 -4.58 6.25 11.64
N ALA A 73 -4.45 6.11 10.33
CA ALA A 73 -4.39 7.25 9.43
C ALA A 73 -5.06 6.90 8.11
N SER A 74 -5.64 7.92 7.47
CA SER A 74 -6.09 7.79 6.09
C SER A 74 -5.28 8.75 5.23
N LEU A 75 -4.66 8.19 4.18
CA LEU A 75 -3.80 8.93 3.27
C LEU A 75 -4.42 8.87 1.88
N GLU A 76 -5.04 9.95 1.48
CA GLU A 76 -5.65 10.03 0.14
C GLU A 76 -4.58 10.31 -0.90
N PHE A 77 -4.60 9.56 -2.00
CA PHE A 77 -3.63 9.70 -3.08
C PHE A 77 -4.31 9.83 -4.43
N SER A 78 -3.56 10.34 -5.40
CA SER A 78 -3.99 10.40 -6.79
C SER A 78 -2.79 10.18 -7.71
N LEU A 79 -3.07 9.60 -8.87
CA LEU A 79 -2.08 9.41 -9.93
C LEU A 79 -2.80 9.19 -11.25
N THR A 80 -2.04 9.28 -12.34
CA THR A 80 -2.53 8.95 -13.68
C THR A 80 -1.62 7.90 -14.28
N ILE A 81 -2.20 6.81 -14.78
CA ILE A 81 -1.48 5.74 -15.48
C ILE A 81 -2.19 5.50 -16.81
N ASP A 82 -1.46 5.59 -17.93
CA ASP A 82 -1.99 5.34 -19.27
C ASP A 82 -3.30 6.12 -19.52
N ASP A 83 -3.29 7.42 -19.20
CA ASP A 83 -4.43 8.32 -19.33
C ASP A 83 -5.63 7.98 -18.43
N THR A 84 -5.47 7.06 -17.48
CA THR A 84 -6.50 6.74 -16.50
C THR A 84 -6.20 7.47 -15.19
N ASP A 85 -7.12 8.33 -14.78
CA ASP A 85 -7.02 9.02 -13.49
C ASP A 85 -7.49 8.09 -12.38
N ILE A 86 -6.65 7.98 -11.34
CA ILE A 86 -6.88 7.08 -10.21
C ILE A 86 -6.82 7.89 -8.92
N ASN A 87 -7.77 7.64 -8.04
CA ASN A 87 -7.81 8.24 -6.71
C ASN A 87 -8.10 7.14 -5.71
N GLY A 88 -7.44 7.19 -4.57
CA GLY A 88 -7.64 6.17 -3.56
C GLY A 88 -7.28 6.64 -2.18
N ILE A 89 -7.40 5.72 -1.23
CA ILE A 89 -7.05 5.95 0.17
C ILE A 89 -6.30 4.73 0.68
N ASP A 90 -5.15 4.97 1.30
CA ASP A 90 -4.48 4.00 2.16
C ASP A 90 -4.98 4.22 3.58
N LEU A 91 -5.68 3.23 4.13
CA LEU A 91 -6.11 3.25 5.52
C LEU A 91 -5.19 2.36 6.33
N ILE A 92 -4.38 2.96 7.19
CA ILE A 92 -3.30 2.30 7.89
C ILE A 92 -3.58 2.29 9.40
N THR A 93 -3.48 1.12 10.02
CA THR A 93 -3.65 0.95 11.46
C THR A 93 -2.36 0.39 12.06
N TRP A 94 -1.97 0.88 13.22
CA TRP A 94 -0.76 0.42 13.91
C TRP A 94 -0.99 0.23 15.40
N ASN A 95 -0.07 -0.52 16.02
CA ASN A 95 -0.12 -0.76 17.46
C ASN A 95 0.73 0.26 18.23
N ASN A 96 0.81 0.10 19.54
CA ASN A 96 1.53 1.03 20.41
C ASN A 96 3.05 1.01 20.19
N ASP A 97 3.57 -0.02 19.56
CA ASP A 97 4.99 -0.13 19.20
C ASP A 97 5.31 0.53 17.87
N GLY A 98 4.31 1.10 17.20
CA GLY A 98 4.50 1.73 15.91
C GLY A 98 4.59 0.75 14.74
N LEU A 99 4.12 -0.48 14.95
CA LEU A 99 4.10 -1.49 13.89
C LEU A 99 2.73 -1.53 13.22
N ILE A 100 2.72 -1.53 11.90
CA ILE A 100 1.49 -1.56 11.11
C ILE A 100 0.85 -2.92 11.24
N THR A 101 -0.39 -2.96 11.72
CA THR A 101 -1.17 -4.18 11.93
C THR A 101 -2.21 -4.41 10.84
N GLU A 102 -2.66 -3.35 10.17
CA GLU A 102 -3.60 -3.44 9.06
C GLU A 102 -3.27 -2.39 8.01
N PHE A 103 -3.36 -2.78 6.75
CA PHE A 103 -3.18 -1.88 5.63
C PHE A 103 -4.29 -2.16 4.62
N LYS A 104 -5.21 -1.21 4.44
CA LYS A 104 -6.37 -1.38 3.58
C LYS A 104 -6.35 -0.32 2.48
N VAL A 105 -6.56 -0.75 1.24
CA VAL A 105 -6.52 0.14 0.08
C VAL A 105 -7.91 0.26 -0.54
N PHE A 106 -8.33 1.50 -0.79
CA PHE A 106 -9.57 1.83 -1.51
C PHE A 106 -9.20 2.58 -2.78
N ILE A 107 -9.83 2.24 -3.89
CA ILE A 107 -9.53 2.84 -5.20
C ILE A 107 -10.82 3.19 -5.94
N ARG A 108 -10.82 4.33 -6.61
CA ARG A 108 -11.85 4.77 -7.52
C ARG A 108 -11.20 5.35 -8.79
N PRO A 109 -11.89 5.47 -9.94
CA PRO A 109 -13.16 4.86 -10.32
C PRO A 109 -12.96 3.41 -10.78
N LEU A 110 -14.01 2.78 -11.32
CA LEU A 110 -13.94 1.39 -11.78
C LEU A 110 -12.80 1.16 -12.78
N GLN A 111 -12.60 2.08 -13.72
CA GLN A 111 -11.49 1.97 -14.68
C GLN A 111 -10.14 1.88 -13.98
N GLY A 112 -9.94 2.68 -12.92
CA GLY A 112 -8.73 2.63 -12.11
C GLY A 112 -8.58 1.30 -11.41
N VAL A 113 -9.66 0.79 -10.83
CA VAL A 113 -9.66 -0.52 -10.16
C VAL A 113 -9.26 -1.63 -11.13
N ASN A 114 -9.85 -1.63 -12.33
CA ASN A 114 -9.54 -2.63 -13.34
C ASN A 114 -8.08 -2.57 -13.80
N LEU A 115 -7.56 -1.37 -14.01
CA LEU A 115 -6.17 -1.20 -14.43
C LEU A 115 -5.21 -1.67 -13.34
N ILE A 116 -5.45 -1.26 -12.09
CA ILE A 116 -4.61 -1.65 -10.96
C ILE A 116 -4.66 -3.17 -10.75
N HIS A 117 -5.84 -3.78 -10.88
CA HIS A 117 -5.98 -5.23 -10.78
C HIS A 117 -5.08 -5.95 -11.79
N LYS A 118 -5.12 -5.51 -13.04
CA LYS A 118 -4.30 -6.09 -14.10
C LYS A 118 -2.81 -5.92 -13.83
N MET A 119 -2.39 -4.72 -13.40
CA MET A 119 -0.98 -4.44 -13.12
C MET A 119 -0.49 -5.22 -11.91
N MET A 120 -1.31 -5.34 -10.86
CA MET A 120 -0.96 -6.12 -9.67
C MET A 120 -0.80 -7.59 -9.99
N GLN A 121 -1.69 -8.16 -10.81
CA GLN A 121 -1.55 -9.55 -11.25
C GLN A 121 -0.21 -9.77 -11.95
N GLY A 122 0.15 -8.89 -12.88
CA GLY A 122 1.42 -8.99 -13.59
C GLY A 122 2.61 -8.88 -12.65
N MET A 123 2.56 -7.95 -11.69
CA MET A 123 3.64 -7.75 -10.74
C MET A 123 3.81 -8.95 -9.81
N LEU A 124 2.71 -9.48 -9.27
CA LEU A 124 2.75 -10.64 -8.38
C LEU A 124 3.25 -11.88 -9.09
N GLU A 125 2.89 -12.06 -10.37
CA GLU A 125 3.40 -13.18 -11.17
C GLU A 125 4.90 -13.04 -11.42
N SER A 126 5.41 -11.82 -11.64
CA SER A 126 6.83 -11.61 -11.83
C SER A 126 7.63 -12.04 -10.60
N PHE A 127 7.07 -11.90 -9.40
CA PHE A 127 7.71 -12.34 -8.16
C PHE A 127 7.81 -13.88 -8.08
N LYS A 128 6.83 -14.58 -8.65
CA LYS A 128 6.87 -16.06 -8.68
C LYS A 128 7.96 -16.60 -9.60
N ASN A 129 8.31 -15.84 -10.64
CA ASN A 129 9.32 -16.25 -11.62
C ASN A 129 10.74 -15.93 -11.17
N VAL A 130 10.89 -15.20 -10.08
CA VAL A 130 12.18 -14.89 -9.44
C VAL A 130 12.33 -15.82 -8.25
N SER A 131 12.91 -16.96 -8.45
CA SER A 131 13.13 -17.95 -7.38
C SER A 131 14.60 -18.04 -7.01
#